data_aa3b727432d5da77949a2212cc628038
#
_entry.id   aa3b727432d5da77949a2212cc628038
#
_cell.length_a   1.000
_cell.length_b   1.000
_cell.length_c   1.000
_cell.angle_alpha   90.00
_cell.angle_beta   90.00
_cell.angle_gamma   90.00
#
_symmetry.space_group_name_H-M   'P 1'
#
loop_
_entity.id
_entity.type
_entity.pdbx_description
1 polymer ?
#
loop_
_entity_poly.entity_id
_entity_poly.type
_entity_poly.pdbx_seq_one_letter_code
_entity_poly.pdbx_strand_id
1 'polypeptide(L)'
;MPIKIAVAGASGYAGAEILRLLLGHPAYAAGKLELGALTGNSSAGQKGAACLPHLPELANRRIEETSAATLAGHDVVFLALPHGHSEAVSQQLDDSTLVIDCAADHRLRDAEAWKRYYSTDYAGHWPYGIPEMPGHRESIA
;
A
#
# COMPACT_ATOMS: atom_id res chain seq x y z
N MET A 1 -2.48 -17.79 12.42
CA MET A 1 -1.40 -17.36 11.53
C MET A 1 -1.26 -15.83 11.59
N PRO A 2 -0.08 -15.26 11.41
CA PRO A 2 0.07 -13.81 11.34
C PRO A 2 -0.63 -13.26 10.09
N ILE A 3 -1.12 -12.02 10.18
CA ILE A 3 -1.62 -11.26 9.02
C ILE A 3 -0.41 -10.86 8.17
N LYS A 4 -0.38 -11.28 6.93
CA LYS A 4 0.72 -11.04 6.00
C LYS A 4 0.48 -9.75 5.20
N ILE A 5 1.40 -8.80 5.31
CA ILE A 5 1.25 -7.45 4.77
C ILE A 5 2.29 -7.19 3.69
N ALA A 6 1.86 -6.69 2.53
CA ALA A 6 2.75 -6.14 1.51
C ALA A 6 2.63 -4.62 1.44
N VAL A 7 3.74 -3.97 1.06
CA VAL A 7 3.79 -2.52 0.83
C VAL A 7 4.37 -2.24 -0.55
N ALA A 8 3.53 -1.76 -1.45
CA ALA A 8 3.94 -1.30 -2.78
C ALA A 8 4.31 0.20 -2.72
N GLY A 9 5.45 0.56 -3.29
CA GLY A 9 6.02 1.90 -3.13
C GLY A 9 6.77 2.06 -1.81
N ALA A 10 7.36 0.97 -1.31
CA ALA A 10 8.00 0.87 0.01
C ALA A 10 9.11 1.92 0.26
N SER A 11 9.86 2.31 -0.77
CA SER A 11 10.96 3.27 -0.68
C SER A 11 10.53 4.74 -0.80
N GLY A 12 9.27 5.01 -1.11
CA GLY A 12 8.71 6.37 -1.11
C GLY A 12 8.41 6.88 0.30
N TYR A 13 8.11 8.18 0.43
CA TYR A 13 7.80 8.79 1.73
C TYR A 13 6.61 8.10 2.43
N ALA A 14 5.50 7.90 1.73
CA ALA A 14 4.32 7.24 2.30
C ALA A 14 4.59 5.78 2.64
N GLY A 15 5.22 5.02 1.73
CA GLY A 15 5.55 3.62 1.97
C GLY A 15 6.52 3.42 3.14
N ALA A 16 7.55 4.26 3.23
CA ALA A 16 8.50 4.23 4.35
C ALA A 16 7.84 4.54 5.69
N GLU A 17 6.89 5.50 5.73
CA GLU A 17 6.15 5.81 6.94
C GLU A 17 5.18 4.69 7.34
N ILE A 18 4.52 4.05 6.40
CA ILE A 18 3.72 2.84 6.65
C ILE A 18 4.59 1.76 7.29
N LEU A 19 5.76 1.50 6.74
CA LEU A 19 6.70 0.51 7.27
C LEU A 19 7.17 0.86 8.68
N ARG A 20 7.49 2.13 8.95
CA ARG A 20 7.86 2.60 10.28
C ARG A 20 6.74 2.34 11.30
N LEU A 21 5.50 2.64 10.94
CA LEU A 21 4.33 2.42 11.81
C LEU A 21 4.07 0.92 12.04
N LEU A 22 4.19 0.10 11.00
CA LEU A 22 4.01 -1.35 11.12
C LEU A 22 5.08 -2.00 12.01
N LEU A 23 6.35 -1.62 11.84
CA LEU A 23 7.47 -2.12 12.67
C LEU A 23 7.30 -1.74 14.14
N GLY A 24 6.77 -0.53 14.43
CA GLY A 24 6.45 -0.07 15.79
C GLY A 24 5.13 -0.59 16.36
N HIS A 25 4.34 -1.32 15.57
CA HIS A 25 3.01 -1.75 16.01
C HIS A 25 3.11 -2.92 17.01
N PRO A 26 2.34 -2.91 18.14
CA PRO A 26 2.37 -3.99 19.11
C PRO A 26 2.08 -5.38 18.54
N ALA A 27 1.22 -5.47 17.52
CA ALA A 27 0.90 -6.74 16.87
C ALA A 27 2.09 -7.30 16.06
N TYR A 28 2.97 -6.45 15.54
CA TYR A 28 4.21 -6.88 14.90
C TYR A 28 5.16 -7.49 15.94
N ALA A 29 5.39 -6.80 17.04
CA ALA A 29 6.21 -7.31 18.14
C ALA A 29 5.65 -8.62 18.73
N ALA A 30 4.34 -8.79 18.72
CA ALA A 30 3.66 -10.01 19.18
C ALA A 30 3.62 -11.15 18.12
N GLY A 31 4.22 -10.96 16.94
CA GLY A 31 4.20 -11.95 15.87
C GLY A 31 2.82 -12.16 15.20
N LYS A 32 1.90 -11.21 15.38
CA LYS A 32 0.56 -11.25 14.77
C LYS A 32 0.51 -10.56 13.40
N LEU A 33 1.55 -9.81 13.06
CA LEU A 33 1.76 -9.20 11.74
C LEU A 33 3.09 -9.69 11.18
N GLU A 34 3.11 -9.94 9.88
CA GLU A 34 4.31 -10.31 9.11
C GLU A 34 4.46 -9.35 7.92
N LEU A 35 5.66 -8.77 7.77
CA LEU A 35 5.99 -8.02 6.57
C LEU A 35 6.42 -8.98 5.46
N GLY A 36 5.56 -9.15 4.48
CA GLY A 36 5.79 -9.90 3.26
C GLY A 36 6.56 -9.09 2.21
N ALA A 37 6.02 -8.90 1.01
CA ALA A 37 6.67 -8.18 -0.06
C ALA A 37 6.81 -6.68 0.22
N LEU A 38 8.00 -6.14 -0.03
CA LEU A 38 8.30 -4.71 -0.07
C LEU A 38 8.66 -4.39 -1.51
N THR A 39 7.83 -3.62 -2.20
CA THR A 39 8.03 -3.43 -3.65
C THR A 39 8.23 -1.96 -4.02
N GLY A 40 8.87 -1.75 -5.15
CA GLY A 40 9.10 -0.43 -5.74
C GLY A 40 9.56 -0.58 -7.18
N ASN A 41 9.45 0.47 -7.99
CA ASN A 41 9.88 0.44 -9.38
C ASN A 41 11.34 0.89 -9.51
N SER A 42 11.64 2.15 -9.18
CA SER A 42 13.00 2.70 -9.28
C SER A 42 13.99 2.08 -8.28
N SER A 43 13.51 1.56 -7.15
CA SER A 43 14.30 0.90 -6.11
C SER A 43 14.31 -0.62 -6.22
N ALA A 44 13.67 -1.20 -7.22
CA ALA A 44 13.64 -2.65 -7.42
C ALA A 44 15.07 -3.23 -7.50
N GLY A 45 15.30 -4.33 -6.80
CA GLY A 45 16.60 -4.99 -6.70
C GLY A 45 17.53 -4.42 -5.61
N GLN A 46 17.27 -3.23 -5.07
CA GLN A 46 18.08 -2.64 -4.00
C GLN A 46 17.78 -3.27 -2.65
N LYS A 47 18.74 -3.16 -1.73
CA LYS A 47 18.54 -3.53 -0.33
C LYS A 47 17.94 -2.38 0.48
N GLY A 48 17.20 -2.70 1.53
CA GLY A 48 16.64 -1.71 2.46
C GLY A 48 17.69 -0.75 3.03
N ALA A 49 18.91 -1.23 3.29
CA ALA A 49 20.00 -0.37 3.74
C ALA A 49 20.28 0.82 2.81
N ALA A 50 20.02 0.68 1.50
CA ALA A 50 20.27 1.73 0.51
C ALA A 50 19.09 2.72 0.39
N CYS A 51 17.85 2.23 0.45
CA CYS A 51 16.67 3.04 0.18
C CYS A 51 15.81 3.34 1.42
N LEU A 52 16.03 2.64 2.52
CA LEU A 52 15.34 2.82 3.82
C LEU A 52 16.35 2.89 4.97
N PRO A 53 17.37 3.77 4.92
CA PRO A 53 18.46 3.79 5.92
C PRO A 53 17.99 4.11 7.34
N HIS A 54 16.82 4.70 7.48
CA HIS A 54 16.19 5.02 8.77
C HIS A 54 15.39 3.85 9.37
N LEU A 55 15.29 2.71 8.67
CA LEU A 55 14.63 1.49 9.14
C LEU A 55 15.64 0.32 9.14
N PRO A 56 16.53 0.27 10.12
CA PRO A 56 17.62 -0.70 10.18
C PRO A 56 17.15 -2.16 10.22
N GLU A 57 15.93 -2.41 10.73
CA GLU A 57 15.30 -3.73 10.73
C GLU A 57 15.09 -4.28 9.31
N LEU A 58 14.97 -3.40 8.33
CA LEU A 58 14.78 -3.76 6.93
C LEU A 58 16.07 -3.72 6.10
N ALA A 59 17.22 -3.46 6.70
CA ALA A 59 18.51 -3.26 5.99
C ALA A 59 18.83 -4.38 5.01
N ASN A 60 18.55 -5.62 5.37
CA ASN A 60 18.82 -6.82 4.56
C ASN A 60 17.64 -7.23 3.65
N ARG A 61 16.48 -6.58 3.77
CA ARG A 61 15.34 -6.86 2.91
C ARG A 61 15.62 -6.33 1.49
N ARG A 62 15.24 -7.10 0.51
CA ARG A 62 15.31 -6.68 -0.89
C ARG A 62 13.99 -6.00 -1.28
N ILE A 63 14.09 -4.90 -2.00
CA ILE A 63 12.92 -4.28 -2.64
C ILE A 63 12.67 -5.03 -3.94
N GLU A 64 11.50 -5.59 -4.09
CA GLU A 64 11.07 -6.34 -5.27
C GLU A 64 10.41 -5.41 -6.30
N GLU A 65 10.26 -5.87 -7.52
CA GLU A 65 9.49 -5.14 -8.54
C GLU A 65 8.00 -5.16 -8.18
N THR A 66 7.33 -4.01 -8.35
CA THR A 66 5.88 -3.92 -8.11
C THR A 66 5.11 -4.61 -9.22
N SER A 67 4.46 -5.71 -8.89
CA SER A 67 3.57 -6.45 -9.79
C SER A 67 2.46 -7.14 -8.98
N ALA A 68 1.35 -7.46 -9.65
CA ALA A 68 0.29 -8.25 -9.00
C ALA A 68 0.80 -9.61 -8.51
N ALA A 69 1.71 -10.23 -9.26
CA ALA A 69 2.30 -11.52 -8.87
C ALA A 69 3.12 -11.42 -7.57
N THR A 70 3.90 -10.35 -7.41
CA THR A 70 4.69 -10.12 -6.19
C THR A 70 3.81 -9.82 -4.98
N LEU A 71 2.67 -9.16 -5.19
CA LEU A 71 1.73 -8.76 -4.14
C LEU A 71 0.70 -9.86 -3.82
N ALA A 72 0.55 -10.86 -4.68
CA ALA A 72 -0.40 -11.96 -4.47
C ALA A 72 -0.11 -12.75 -3.18
N GLY A 73 -1.16 -13.31 -2.57
CA GLY A 73 -1.05 -14.15 -1.37
C GLY A 73 -0.73 -13.39 -0.09
N HIS A 74 -0.96 -12.07 -0.07
CA HIS A 74 -0.93 -11.24 1.14
C HIS A 74 -2.35 -10.94 1.60
N ASP A 75 -2.57 -10.91 2.90
CA ASP A 75 -3.89 -10.59 3.49
C ASP A 75 -4.20 -9.11 3.35
N VAL A 76 -3.17 -8.26 3.45
CA VAL A 76 -3.29 -6.80 3.32
C VAL A 76 -2.22 -6.27 2.38
N VAL A 77 -2.60 -5.42 1.46
CA VAL A 77 -1.71 -4.72 0.53
C VAL A 77 -1.89 -3.21 0.65
N PHE A 78 -0.84 -2.52 1.07
CA PHE A 78 -0.78 -1.06 1.01
C PHE A 78 -0.24 -0.63 -0.35
N LEU A 79 -0.98 0.24 -1.04
CA LEU A 79 -0.56 0.85 -2.30
C LEU A 79 -0.15 2.31 -2.02
N ALA A 80 1.15 2.55 -1.95
CA ALA A 80 1.76 3.88 -1.81
C ALA A 80 2.44 4.28 -3.12
N LEU A 81 1.71 4.12 -4.22
CA LEU A 81 2.16 4.34 -5.59
C LEU A 81 1.86 5.77 -6.07
N PRO A 82 2.55 6.26 -7.11
CA PRO A 82 2.14 7.49 -7.78
C PRO A 82 0.70 7.37 -8.31
N HIS A 83 0.00 8.51 -8.42
CA HIS A 83 -1.36 8.56 -8.95
C HIS A 83 -1.44 7.96 -10.36
N GLY A 84 -2.49 7.22 -10.66
CA GLY A 84 -2.69 6.52 -11.92
C GLY A 84 -2.04 5.13 -12.01
N HIS A 85 -1.40 4.65 -10.94
CA HIS A 85 -0.76 3.33 -10.93
C HIS A 85 -1.45 2.30 -10.02
N SER A 86 -2.26 2.74 -9.07
CA SER A 86 -2.91 1.83 -8.11
C SER A 86 -3.99 0.97 -8.76
N GLU A 87 -4.78 1.52 -9.67
CA GLU A 87 -5.86 0.81 -10.36
C GLU A 87 -5.37 -0.44 -11.07
N ALA A 88 -4.33 -0.32 -11.91
CA ALA A 88 -3.81 -1.43 -12.69
C ALA A 88 -3.31 -2.60 -11.83
N VAL A 89 -2.85 -2.31 -10.63
CA VAL A 89 -2.38 -3.32 -9.67
C VAL A 89 -3.54 -3.92 -8.89
N SER A 90 -4.43 -3.07 -8.37
CA SER A 90 -5.53 -3.49 -7.49
C SER A 90 -6.51 -4.42 -8.20
N GLN A 91 -6.82 -4.18 -9.47
CA GLN A 91 -7.72 -5.03 -10.27
C GLN A 91 -7.22 -6.47 -10.47
N GLN A 92 -5.94 -6.72 -10.26
CA GLN A 92 -5.33 -8.03 -10.45
C GLN A 92 -5.14 -8.79 -9.13
N LEU A 93 -5.46 -8.17 -7.98
CA LEU A 93 -5.38 -8.84 -6.69
C LEU A 93 -6.64 -9.64 -6.43
N ASP A 94 -6.51 -10.65 -5.56
CA ASP A 94 -7.62 -11.50 -5.16
C ASP A 94 -8.64 -10.72 -4.31
N ASP A 95 -9.92 -11.01 -4.46
CA ASP A 95 -11.02 -10.39 -3.71
C ASP A 95 -10.92 -10.58 -2.18
N SER A 96 -10.16 -11.58 -1.74
CA SER A 96 -9.89 -11.81 -0.31
C SER A 96 -8.79 -10.90 0.26
N THR A 97 -8.06 -10.18 -0.60
CA THR A 97 -7.00 -9.25 -0.18
C THR A 97 -7.61 -7.90 0.21
N LEU A 98 -7.35 -7.45 1.44
CA LEU A 98 -7.67 -6.08 1.83
C LEU A 98 -6.68 -5.11 1.19
N VAL A 99 -7.16 -4.24 0.31
CA VAL A 99 -6.33 -3.22 -0.33
C VAL A 99 -6.54 -1.86 0.33
N ILE A 100 -5.45 -1.25 0.77
CA ILE A 100 -5.43 0.11 1.34
C ILE A 100 -4.66 1.01 0.37
N ASP A 101 -5.39 1.81 -0.41
CA ASP A 101 -4.80 2.71 -1.40
C ASP A 101 -4.55 4.10 -0.80
N CYS A 102 -3.27 4.47 -0.69
CA CYS A 102 -2.84 5.79 -0.23
C CYS A 102 -2.70 6.80 -1.37
N ALA A 103 -2.88 6.36 -2.64
CA ALA A 103 -2.88 7.24 -3.81
C ALA A 103 -4.25 7.92 -4.00
N ALA A 104 -4.48 8.51 -5.16
CA ALA A 104 -5.70 9.26 -5.44
C ALA A 104 -6.74 8.49 -6.27
N ASP A 105 -6.37 7.38 -6.91
CA ASP A 105 -7.11 6.73 -7.99
C ASP A 105 -8.58 6.44 -7.64
N HIS A 106 -8.86 6.07 -6.39
CA HIS A 106 -10.21 5.74 -5.92
C HIS A 106 -10.81 6.80 -4.98
N ARG A 107 -10.27 8.02 -4.96
CA ARG A 107 -10.62 9.08 -4.00
C ARG A 107 -11.92 9.79 -4.32
N LEU A 108 -12.15 10.13 -5.59
CA LEU A 108 -13.29 10.96 -5.99
C LEU A 108 -14.47 10.10 -6.43
N ARG A 109 -15.66 10.51 -6.02
CA ARG A 109 -16.92 9.85 -6.39
C ARG A 109 -17.41 10.24 -7.78
N ASP A 110 -17.00 11.42 -8.26
CA ASP A 110 -17.46 12.01 -9.50
C ASP A 110 -16.37 11.96 -10.58
N ALA A 111 -16.70 11.32 -11.70
CA ALA A 111 -15.78 11.17 -12.83
C ALA A 111 -15.42 12.52 -13.50
N GLU A 112 -16.34 13.49 -13.52
CA GLU A 112 -16.05 14.82 -14.08
C GLU A 112 -15.10 15.62 -13.16
N ALA A 113 -15.26 15.49 -11.83
CA ALA A 113 -14.30 16.04 -10.88
C ALA A 113 -12.93 15.41 -11.04
N TRP A 114 -12.88 14.08 -11.28
CA TRP A 114 -11.62 13.39 -11.54
C TRP A 114 -10.90 13.97 -12.75
N LYS A 115 -11.58 14.11 -13.88
CA LYS A 115 -11.01 14.70 -15.11
C LYS A 115 -10.51 16.14 -14.92
N ARG A 116 -11.15 16.90 -14.03
CA ARG A 116 -10.75 18.28 -13.73
C ARG A 116 -9.43 18.37 -12.96
N TYR A 117 -9.16 17.45 -12.05
CA TYR A 117 -8.03 17.51 -11.11
C TYR A 117 -6.92 16.51 -11.42
N TYR A 118 -7.21 15.47 -12.17
CA TYR A 118 -6.26 14.41 -12.51
C TYR A 118 -6.29 14.13 -14.02
N SER A 119 -5.16 13.74 -14.58
CA SER A 119 -4.98 13.52 -16.03
C SER A 119 -5.04 12.06 -16.45
N THR A 120 -5.52 11.18 -15.56
CA THR A 120 -5.68 9.74 -15.83
C THR A 120 -7.15 9.37 -15.95
N ASP A 121 -7.43 8.15 -16.42
CA ASP A 121 -8.79 7.63 -16.49
C ASP A 121 -9.40 7.45 -15.11
N TYR A 122 -10.74 7.58 -15.04
CA TYR A 122 -11.47 7.42 -13.79
C TYR A 122 -11.62 5.93 -13.44
N ALA A 123 -11.11 5.55 -12.27
CA ALA A 123 -11.06 4.17 -11.79
C ALA A 123 -12.23 3.77 -10.87
N GLY A 124 -13.20 4.64 -10.68
CA GLY A 124 -14.24 4.45 -9.65
C GLY A 124 -13.83 5.02 -8.30
N HIS A 125 -14.61 4.75 -7.27
CA HIS A 125 -14.30 5.21 -5.92
C HIS A 125 -14.40 4.07 -4.89
N TRP A 126 -13.60 4.17 -3.84
CA TRP A 126 -13.65 3.31 -2.67
C TRP A 126 -14.06 4.11 -1.43
N PRO A 127 -14.49 3.45 -0.34
CA PRO A 127 -14.71 4.11 0.93
C PRO A 127 -13.47 4.89 1.38
N TYR A 128 -13.66 6.11 1.84
CA TYR A 128 -12.56 6.92 2.35
C TYR A 128 -12.13 6.40 3.73
N GLY A 129 -10.93 5.84 3.80
CA GLY A 129 -10.43 5.09 4.95
C GLY A 129 -9.93 5.95 6.11
N ILE A 130 -10.71 6.94 6.56
CA ILE A 130 -10.43 7.73 7.74
C ILE A 130 -11.45 7.38 8.83
N PRO A 131 -11.18 6.39 9.69
CA PRO A 131 -12.14 5.86 10.64
C PRO A 131 -12.55 6.87 11.74
N GLU A 132 -11.79 7.95 11.91
CA GLU A 132 -12.09 9.05 12.85
C GLU A 132 -13.20 9.97 12.34
N MET A 133 -13.47 9.98 11.04
CA MET A 133 -14.57 10.76 10.48
C MET A 133 -15.91 10.10 10.80
N PRO A 134 -16.95 10.89 11.21
CA PRO A 134 -18.26 10.34 11.53
C PRO A 134 -18.86 9.50 10.38
N GLY A 135 -19.24 8.26 10.67
CA GLY A 135 -19.84 7.33 9.71
C GLY A 135 -18.85 6.61 8.78
N HIS A 136 -17.56 6.98 8.76
CA HIS A 136 -16.59 6.36 7.86
C HIS A 136 -16.16 4.96 8.30
N ARG A 137 -16.09 4.71 9.60
CA ARG A 137 -15.77 3.37 10.12
C ARG A 137 -16.74 2.30 9.61
N GLU A 138 -18.01 2.60 9.57
CA GLU A 138 -19.09 1.68 9.11
C GLU A 138 -19.00 1.41 7.61
N SER A 139 -18.48 2.35 6.82
CA SER A 139 -18.33 2.19 5.37
C SER A 139 -17.13 1.37 4.95
N ILE A 140 -16.18 1.13 5.86
CA ILE A 140 -14.97 0.33 5.59
C ILE A 140 -14.96 -1.03 6.31
N ALA A 141 -16.00 -1.32 7.10
CA ALA A 141 -16.14 -2.56 7.86
C ALA A 141 -16.63 -3.75 7.01
#